data_7f8a63828d837be3523c6296ffedbfad
#
_entry.id   7f8a63828d837be3523c6296ffedbfad
#
_cell.length_a   1.000
_cell.length_b   1.000
_cell.length_c   1.000
_cell.angle_alpha   90.00
_cell.angle_beta   90.00
_cell.angle_gamma   90.00
#
_symmetry.space_group_name_H-M   'P 1'
#
loop_
_entity.id
_entity.type
_entity.pdbx_description
1 polymer ?
#
loop_
_entity_poly.entity_id
_entity_poly.type
_entity_poly.pdbx_seq_one_letter_code
_entity_poly.pdbx_strand_id
1 'polypeptide(L)'
;GMVVSQRMIASEVGAQILAQGGNAVDAAVATGLALAVVLPRAGNLGGGGFMVIYLKEEDKTIAIDYREKAPSAATRDLFLDENGDYDRKKAQFSLLSAGVPGSVAGFHHALTRYGTLTWEEVLQPAIKLAEDGFVIPHDLANTLASKRYRERLSADPAASKVFFKKNKEIYSAGEILVQKDLAWTLKQLSQNGPEAFYSGDIAKLIVKEMERNGGLITLQDLKNYNVAERQPLEGSYKGYKVVSMPPSSSGGTHLIQMLNMLEDFPIKEMGFGSADTIHILAEVMKRAYADRSKYLGDSDFYKVPSSLTSKKYAKALNKEISLDQVTPSNEVSPGNPYPYESPDTTHFSVMDSYGNAVSNTYTLNFSYGSGKMIPGTGMLINNEMDDFSSKPGTPNGYGLLGSEANAIEGNKRPLSSMTPTIIFKDQKPYMVFGSPGGSRIITTVLQVALNVMEHEMNIAQAVHSPRMHHQWLPEVLMLEKGFGSDTEKLLE
;
A
#
# COMPACT_ATOMS: atom_id res chain seq x y z
N GLY A 1 8.54 -5.78 -22.98
CA GLY A 1 7.89 -5.45 -21.73
C GLY A 1 8.84 -4.84 -20.71
N MET A 2 8.31 -4.35 -19.62
CA MET A 2 9.08 -3.74 -18.53
C MET A 2 8.46 -4.15 -17.19
N VAL A 3 9.32 -4.47 -16.21
CA VAL A 3 8.94 -4.78 -14.83
C VAL A 3 9.77 -3.92 -13.89
N VAL A 4 9.13 -3.19 -13.00
CA VAL A 4 9.79 -2.32 -12.01
C VAL A 4 9.29 -2.66 -10.62
N SER A 5 10.19 -2.96 -9.71
CA SER A 5 9.88 -3.25 -8.30
C SER A 5 11.01 -2.78 -7.38
N GLN A 6 10.80 -2.85 -6.06
CA GLN A 6 11.82 -2.50 -5.07
C GLN A 6 13.01 -3.49 -4.98
N ARG A 7 12.95 -4.61 -5.70
CA ARG A 7 14.00 -5.63 -5.75
C ARG A 7 14.31 -6.04 -7.17
N MET A 8 15.55 -5.88 -7.59
CA MET A 8 16.03 -6.31 -8.91
C MET A 8 15.67 -7.78 -9.17
N ILE A 9 15.94 -8.67 -8.21
CA ILE A 9 15.62 -10.10 -8.32
C ILE A 9 14.13 -10.33 -8.63
N ALA A 10 13.21 -9.61 -7.99
CA ALA A 10 11.79 -9.76 -8.28
C ALA A 10 11.39 -9.16 -9.64
N SER A 11 12.04 -8.06 -10.06
CA SER A 11 11.85 -7.51 -11.41
C SER A 11 12.39 -8.46 -12.48
N GLU A 12 13.51 -9.14 -12.24
CA GLU A 12 14.05 -10.18 -13.12
C GLU A 12 13.12 -11.37 -13.27
N VAL A 13 12.49 -11.81 -12.16
CA VAL A 13 11.45 -12.87 -12.19
C VAL A 13 10.31 -12.46 -13.13
N GLY A 14 9.74 -11.27 -12.95
CA GLY A 14 8.68 -10.78 -13.83
C GLY A 14 9.11 -10.65 -15.29
N ALA A 15 10.32 -10.16 -15.52
CA ALA A 15 10.89 -10.04 -16.88
C ALA A 15 11.08 -11.42 -17.54
N GLN A 16 11.48 -12.43 -16.78
CA GLN A 16 11.59 -13.82 -17.28
C GLN A 16 10.22 -14.38 -17.67
N ILE A 17 9.18 -14.13 -16.87
CA ILE A 17 7.80 -14.51 -17.19
C ILE A 17 7.34 -13.87 -18.51
N LEU A 18 7.60 -12.56 -18.70
CA LEU A 18 7.31 -11.89 -19.99
C LEU A 18 8.09 -12.50 -21.16
N ALA A 19 9.37 -12.85 -20.94
CA ALA A 19 10.21 -13.47 -21.98
C ALA A 19 9.75 -14.89 -22.36
N GLN A 20 9.09 -15.59 -21.44
CA GLN A 20 8.50 -16.92 -21.68
C GLN A 20 7.12 -16.85 -22.35
N GLY A 21 6.60 -15.65 -22.64
CA GLY A 21 5.32 -15.46 -23.33
C GLY A 21 4.14 -15.17 -22.40
N GLY A 22 4.36 -15.05 -21.08
CA GLY A 22 3.36 -14.59 -20.14
C GLY A 22 3.00 -13.12 -20.39
N ASN A 23 1.78 -12.74 -20.02
CA ASN A 23 1.30 -11.36 -20.13
C ASN A 23 1.68 -10.52 -18.90
N ALA A 24 1.25 -9.24 -18.86
CA ALA A 24 1.54 -8.33 -17.76
C ALA A 24 1.01 -8.83 -16.40
N VAL A 25 -0.12 -9.57 -16.39
CA VAL A 25 -0.72 -10.09 -15.15
C VAL A 25 0.09 -11.27 -14.61
N ASP A 26 0.52 -12.20 -15.49
CA ASP A 26 1.39 -13.32 -15.11
C ASP A 26 2.68 -12.80 -14.46
N ALA A 27 3.31 -11.82 -15.12
CA ALA A 27 4.54 -11.20 -14.63
C ALA A 27 4.32 -10.43 -13.30
N ALA A 28 3.19 -9.74 -13.16
CA ALA A 28 2.85 -9.04 -11.92
C ALA A 28 2.68 -10.01 -10.74
N VAL A 29 1.94 -11.11 -10.94
CA VAL A 29 1.73 -12.13 -9.89
C VAL A 29 3.05 -12.78 -9.51
N ALA A 30 3.88 -13.20 -10.47
CA ALA A 30 5.20 -13.78 -10.20
C ALA A 30 6.13 -12.80 -9.46
N THR A 31 6.13 -11.52 -9.86
CA THR A 31 6.88 -10.45 -9.17
C THR A 31 6.41 -10.28 -7.73
N GLY A 32 5.09 -10.25 -7.48
CA GLY A 32 4.53 -10.14 -6.13
C GLY A 32 4.92 -11.33 -5.25
N LEU A 33 4.83 -12.55 -5.77
CA LEU A 33 5.25 -13.77 -5.06
C LEU A 33 6.76 -13.77 -4.77
N ALA A 34 7.59 -13.33 -5.72
CA ALA A 34 9.03 -13.17 -5.50
C ALA A 34 9.34 -12.10 -4.44
N LEU A 35 8.62 -10.98 -4.44
CA LEU A 35 8.77 -9.95 -3.40
C LEU A 35 8.41 -10.45 -2.01
N ALA A 36 7.45 -11.38 -1.87
CA ALA A 36 7.13 -12.01 -0.60
C ALA A 36 8.34 -12.76 0.00
N VAL A 37 9.27 -13.23 -0.84
CA VAL A 37 10.52 -13.88 -0.43
C VAL A 37 11.64 -12.87 -0.20
N VAL A 38 11.90 -11.98 -1.18
CA VAL A 38 13.13 -11.16 -1.20
C VAL A 38 12.95 -9.77 -0.57
N LEU A 39 11.74 -9.40 -0.17
CA LEU A 39 11.41 -8.14 0.51
C LEU A 39 10.52 -8.40 1.74
N PRO A 40 10.93 -9.20 2.72
CA PRO A 40 10.06 -9.69 3.80
C PRO A 40 9.48 -8.58 4.69
N ARG A 41 10.00 -7.35 4.60
CA ARG A 41 9.46 -6.21 5.35
C ARG A 41 8.13 -5.67 4.80
N ALA A 42 7.80 -5.97 3.53
CA ALA A 42 6.63 -5.42 2.87
C ALA A 42 5.98 -6.38 1.85
N GLY A 43 6.77 -7.13 1.05
CA GLY A 43 6.30 -8.23 0.25
C GLY A 43 5.77 -9.36 1.13
N ASN A 44 4.63 -9.96 0.79
CA ASN A 44 3.94 -10.81 1.75
C ASN A 44 2.97 -11.81 1.12
N LEU A 45 2.60 -12.81 1.93
CA LEU A 45 1.41 -13.66 1.75
C LEU A 45 0.38 -13.42 2.87
N GLY A 46 0.83 -12.91 4.02
CA GLY A 46 0.01 -12.67 5.22
C GLY A 46 -0.58 -11.26 5.33
N GLY A 47 -0.65 -10.54 4.23
CA GLY A 47 -1.21 -9.19 4.12
C GLY A 47 -2.23 -9.08 2.99
N GLY A 48 -2.36 -7.88 2.41
CA GLY A 48 -3.28 -7.62 1.31
C GLY A 48 -2.90 -6.39 0.49
N GLY A 49 -3.77 -6.00 -0.43
CA GLY A 49 -3.47 -4.89 -1.33
C GLY A 49 -4.50 -4.62 -2.41
N PHE A 50 -4.03 -3.90 -3.42
CA PHE A 50 -4.84 -3.46 -4.57
C PHE A 50 -4.05 -3.57 -5.87
N MET A 51 -4.76 -3.92 -6.94
CA MET A 51 -4.20 -4.02 -8.27
C MET A 51 -5.12 -3.30 -9.26
N VAL A 52 -4.54 -2.46 -10.12
CA VAL A 52 -5.21 -1.87 -11.28
C VAL A 52 -4.61 -2.50 -12.54
N ILE A 53 -5.45 -3.13 -13.34
CA ILE A 53 -5.08 -3.84 -14.57
C ILE A 53 -5.70 -3.12 -15.75
N TYR A 54 -4.93 -2.90 -16.81
CA TYR A 54 -5.43 -2.51 -18.12
C TYR A 54 -5.17 -3.64 -19.12
N LEU A 55 -6.22 -4.07 -19.78
CA LEU A 55 -6.20 -5.09 -20.84
C LEU A 55 -6.38 -4.38 -22.19
N LYS A 56 -5.32 -4.37 -23.00
CA LYS A 56 -5.27 -3.62 -24.25
C LYS A 56 -6.26 -4.12 -25.30
N GLU A 57 -6.43 -5.44 -25.43
CA GLU A 57 -7.31 -6.04 -26.42
C GLU A 57 -8.78 -5.71 -26.15
N GLU A 58 -9.18 -5.66 -24.87
CA GLU A 58 -10.54 -5.34 -24.44
C GLU A 58 -10.76 -3.82 -24.24
N ASP A 59 -9.71 -3.01 -24.30
CA ASP A 59 -9.69 -1.61 -23.88
C ASP A 59 -10.35 -1.40 -22.51
N LYS A 60 -10.06 -2.28 -21.58
CA LYS A 60 -10.74 -2.38 -20.29
C LYS A 60 -9.77 -2.21 -19.13
N THR A 61 -10.19 -1.43 -18.14
CA THR A 61 -9.47 -1.28 -16.87
C THR A 61 -10.27 -1.93 -15.75
N ILE A 62 -9.58 -2.67 -14.87
CA ILE A 62 -10.16 -3.41 -13.74
C ILE A 62 -9.40 -3.01 -12.48
N ALA A 63 -10.12 -2.83 -11.37
CA ALA A 63 -9.53 -2.68 -10.05
C ALA A 63 -9.84 -3.93 -9.20
N ILE A 64 -8.80 -4.57 -8.69
CA ILE A 64 -8.92 -5.73 -7.81
C ILE A 64 -8.57 -5.29 -6.38
N ASP A 65 -9.55 -5.45 -5.48
CA ASP A 65 -9.45 -5.17 -4.06
C ASP A 65 -9.29 -6.50 -3.31
N TYR A 66 -8.05 -6.76 -2.89
CA TYR A 66 -7.70 -7.88 -2.03
C TYR A 66 -7.12 -7.39 -0.68
N ARG A 67 -7.63 -6.21 -0.23
CA ARG A 67 -7.38 -5.66 1.10
C ARG A 67 -7.79 -6.65 2.17
N GLU A 68 -7.09 -6.66 3.28
CA GLU A 68 -7.44 -7.44 4.46
C GLU A 68 -8.86 -7.10 4.93
N LYS A 69 -9.51 -8.07 5.58
CA LYS A 69 -10.79 -7.87 6.24
C LYS A 69 -10.63 -8.01 7.75
N ALA A 70 -11.35 -7.21 8.50
CA ALA A 70 -11.49 -7.42 9.93
C ALA A 70 -12.06 -8.83 10.19
N PRO A 71 -11.50 -9.61 11.14
CA PRO A 71 -12.12 -10.85 11.59
C PRO A 71 -13.58 -10.61 12.02
N SER A 72 -14.46 -11.57 11.83
CA SER A 72 -15.90 -11.43 12.14
C SER A 72 -16.19 -11.07 13.61
N ALA A 73 -15.30 -11.48 14.52
CA ALA A 73 -15.39 -11.17 15.94
C ALA A 73 -14.82 -9.79 16.33
N ALA A 74 -14.31 -9.00 15.39
CA ALA A 74 -13.76 -7.68 15.68
C ALA A 74 -14.88 -6.71 16.07
N THR A 75 -14.66 -5.97 17.16
CA THR A 75 -15.62 -5.01 17.71
C THR A 75 -15.10 -3.59 17.58
N ARG A 76 -16.03 -2.62 17.65
CA ARG A 76 -15.77 -1.18 17.55
C ARG A 76 -14.65 -0.71 18.49
N ASP A 77 -14.63 -1.24 19.71
CA ASP A 77 -13.74 -0.80 20.80
C ASP A 77 -12.55 -1.75 21.01
N LEU A 78 -12.24 -2.60 20.00
CA LEU A 78 -11.21 -3.65 20.07
C LEU A 78 -9.87 -3.14 20.62
N PHE A 79 -9.47 -1.91 20.28
CA PHE A 79 -8.17 -1.34 20.66
C PHE A 79 -8.26 -0.26 21.73
N LEU A 80 -9.36 -0.19 22.47
CA LEU A 80 -9.45 0.67 23.64
C LEU A 80 -8.97 -0.07 24.89
N ASP A 81 -8.39 0.67 25.83
CA ASP A 81 -8.04 0.20 27.17
C ASP A 81 -9.23 0.36 28.14
N GLU A 82 -9.02 0.07 29.42
CA GLU A 82 -10.03 0.14 30.46
C GLU A 82 -10.57 1.57 30.68
N ASN A 83 -9.82 2.59 30.29
CA ASN A 83 -10.21 4.00 30.40
C ASN A 83 -10.90 4.51 29.11
N GLY A 84 -11.02 3.65 28.08
CA GLY A 84 -11.54 4.04 26.78
C GLY A 84 -10.51 4.81 25.93
N ASP A 85 -9.23 4.70 26.23
CA ASP A 85 -8.16 5.29 25.48
C ASP A 85 -7.52 4.28 24.51
N TYR A 86 -6.98 4.78 23.40
CA TYR A 86 -6.36 3.95 22.36
C TYR A 86 -5.08 3.26 22.85
N ASP A 87 -5.12 1.92 22.91
CA ASP A 87 -3.95 1.08 23.21
C ASP A 87 -3.13 0.80 21.95
N ARG A 88 -2.14 1.65 21.72
CA ARG A 88 -1.22 1.55 20.56
C ARG A 88 -0.51 0.19 20.50
N LYS A 89 -0.12 -0.40 21.63
CA LYS A 89 0.62 -1.67 21.65
C LYS A 89 -0.26 -2.82 21.18
N LYS A 90 -1.51 -2.83 21.65
CA LYS A 90 -2.53 -3.78 21.27
C LYS A 90 -2.88 -3.67 19.77
N ALA A 91 -3.05 -2.45 19.27
CA ALA A 91 -3.41 -2.16 17.88
C ALA A 91 -2.30 -2.43 16.85
N GLN A 92 -1.02 -2.34 17.23
CA GLN A 92 0.08 -2.39 16.28
C GLN A 92 0.96 -3.64 16.36
N PHE A 93 1.05 -4.28 17.53
CA PHE A 93 2.07 -5.32 17.78
C PHE A 93 1.51 -6.61 18.41
N SER A 94 0.20 -6.76 18.53
CA SER A 94 -0.46 -7.99 18.94
C SER A 94 -1.07 -8.74 17.75
N LEU A 95 -1.48 -10.00 17.94
CA LEU A 95 -2.23 -10.74 16.91
C LEU A 95 -3.68 -10.24 16.77
N LEU A 96 -4.19 -9.40 17.68
CA LEU A 96 -5.46 -8.70 17.51
C LEU A 96 -5.42 -7.69 16.36
N SER A 97 -4.23 -7.20 16.01
CA SER A 97 -4.03 -6.24 14.90
C SER A 97 -4.07 -6.88 13.51
N ALA A 98 -4.11 -8.21 13.44
CA ALA A 98 -4.11 -8.92 12.17
C ALA A 98 -5.49 -8.91 11.51
N GLY A 99 -5.57 -8.39 10.29
CA GLY A 99 -6.69 -8.60 9.38
C GLY A 99 -6.56 -9.93 8.64
N VAL A 100 -7.69 -10.48 8.18
CA VAL A 100 -7.74 -11.70 7.38
C VAL A 100 -7.00 -11.47 6.06
N PRO A 101 -5.92 -12.21 5.76
CA PRO A 101 -5.05 -11.91 4.63
C PRO A 101 -5.72 -12.12 3.27
N GLY A 102 -5.43 -11.22 2.32
CA GLY A 102 -5.97 -11.25 0.97
C GLY A 102 -4.97 -11.51 -0.15
N SER A 103 -3.65 -11.38 0.09
CA SER A 103 -2.63 -11.43 -0.98
C SER A 103 -2.69 -12.70 -1.83
N VAL A 104 -2.84 -13.87 -1.22
CA VAL A 104 -2.90 -15.15 -1.95
C VAL A 104 -4.14 -15.19 -2.84
N ALA A 105 -5.31 -14.83 -2.31
CA ALA A 105 -6.56 -14.81 -3.08
C ALA A 105 -6.51 -13.76 -4.21
N GLY A 106 -5.94 -12.57 -3.95
CA GLY A 106 -5.81 -11.51 -4.94
C GLY A 106 -4.93 -11.90 -6.12
N PHE A 107 -3.76 -12.48 -5.86
CA PHE A 107 -2.86 -12.95 -6.90
C PHE A 107 -3.46 -14.12 -7.69
N HIS A 108 -4.05 -15.08 -7.01
CA HIS A 108 -4.72 -16.20 -7.69
C HIS A 108 -5.91 -15.73 -8.54
N HIS A 109 -6.73 -14.80 -8.01
CA HIS A 109 -7.86 -14.25 -8.74
C HIS A 109 -7.41 -13.48 -10.00
N ALA A 110 -6.40 -12.59 -9.88
CA ALA A 110 -5.86 -11.85 -11.01
C ALA A 110 -5.33 -12.81 -12.10
N LEU A 111 -4.53 -13.80 -11.72
CA LEU A 111 -3.95 -14.76 -12.63
C LEU A 111 -5.03 -15.59 -13.36
N THR A 112 -5.97 -16.17 -12.60
CA THR A 112 -7.00 -17.05 -13.16
C THR A 112 -7.94 -16.32 -14.12
N ARG A 113 -8.20 -15.03 -13.88
CA ARG A 113 -9.12 -14.23 -14.69
C ARG A 113 -8.46 -13.57 -15.89
N TYR A 114 -7.22 -13.15 -15.74
CA TYR A 114 -6.56 -12.22 -16.66
C TYR A 114 -5.14 -12.65 -17.07
N GLY A 115 -4.58 -13.66 -16.44
CA GLY A 115 -3.32 -14.29 -16.81
C GLY A 115 -3.46 -15.34 -17.91
N THR A 116 -2.32 -15.83 -18.38
CA THR A 116 -2.23 -16.87 -19.42
C THR A 116 -1.47 -18.12 -18.94
N LEU A 117 -0.70 -17.97 -17.85
CA LEU A 117 0.08 -19.05 -17.25
C LEU A 117 -0.68 -19.71 -16.09
N THR A 118 -0.26 -20.91 -15.73
CA THR A 118 -0.81 -21.62 -14.58
C THR A 118 -0.29 -21.08 -13.26
N TRP A 119 -1.04 -21.31 -12.18
CA TRP A 119 -0.64 -20.94 -10.82
C TRP A 119 0.69 -21.59 -10.40
N GLU A 120 0.91 -22.85 -10.83
CA GLU A 120 2.15 -23.57 -10.59
C GLU A 120 3.35 -22.88 -11.26
N GLU A 121 3.23 -22.51 -12.55
CA GLU A 121 4.31 -21.86 -13.29
C GLU A 121 4.76 -20.54 -12.67
N VAL A 122 3.83 -19.69 -12.27
CA VAL A 122 4.17 -18.36 -11.68
C VAL A 122 4.73 -18.46 -10.25
N LEU A 123 4.49 -19.57 -9.53
CA LEU A 123 5.03 -19.81 -8.20
C LEU A 123 6.45 -20.37 -8.21
N GLN A 124 6.89 -21.08 -9.25
CA GLN A 124 8.19 -21.76 -9.29
C GLN A 124 9.37 -20.82 -8.98
N PRO A 125 9.47 -19.59 -9.52
CA PRO A 125 10.59 -18.69 -9.19
C PRO A 125 10.64 -18.34 -7.70
N ALA A 126 9.49 -18.06 -7.08
CA ALA A 126 9.42 -17.74 -5.65
C ALA A 126 9.77 -18.94 -4.76
N ILE A 127 9.31 -20.15 -5.13
CA ILE A 127 9.68 -21.39 -4.45
C ILE A 127 11.20 -21.55 -4.46
N LYS A 128 11.82 -21.42 -5.62
CA LYS A 128 13.27 -21.54 -5.78
C LYS A 128 14.03 -20.51 -4.95
N LEU A 129 13.62 -19.25 -4.98
CA LEU A 129 14.22 -18.19 -4.16
C LEU A 129 14.13 -18.46 -2.66
N ALA A 130 13.02 -19.05 -2.21
CA ALA A 130 12.85 -19.39 -0.79
C ALA A 130 13.68 -20.62 -0.37
N GLU A 131 13.83 -21.63 -1.27
CA GLU A 131 14.59 -22.88 -1.01
C GLU A 131 16.10 -22.70 -1.09
N ASP A 132 16.56 -22.11 -2.21
CA ASP A 132 17.98 -21.92 -2.48
C ASP A 132 18.54 -20.70 -1.71
N GLY A 133 17.64 -19.78 -1.33
CA GLY A 133 17.97 -18.52 -0.71
C GLY A 133 18.33 -17.43 -1.70
N PHE A 134 18.43 -16.22 -1.19
CA PHE A 134 18.85 -15.04 -1.95
C PHE A 134 19.91 -14.25 -1.19
N VAL A 135 20.71 -13.48 -1.93
CA VAL A 135 21.74 -12.62 -1.35
C VAL A 135 21.07 -11.42 -0.65
N ILE A 136 21.35 -11.25 0.63
CA ILE A 136 20.83 -10.16 1.46
C ILE A 136 21.40 -8.82 0.98
N PRO A 137 20.57 -7.87 0.53
CA PRO A 137 21.05 -6.54 0.18
C PRO A 137 21.30 -5.66 1.41
N HIS A 138 22.03 -4.55 1.22
CA HIS A 138 22.41 -3.64 2.29
C HIS A 138 21.23 -3.08 3.09
N ASP A 139 20.15 -2.71 2.44
CA ASP A 139 18.97 -2.14 3.12
C ASP A 139 18.25 -3.16 3.99
N LEU A 140 18.16 -4.45 3.57
CA LEU A 140 17.59 -5.51 4.39
C LEU A 140 18.48 -5.78 5.61
N ALA A 141 19.80 -5.89 5.42
CA ALA A 141 20.75 -6.05 6.51
C ALA A 141 20.64 -4.90 7.53
N ASN A 142 20.62 -3.66 7.06
CA ASN A 142 20.47 -2.46 7.89
C ASN A 142 19.13 -2.45 8.65
N THR A 143 18.04 -2.88 7.99
CA THR A 143 16.73 -2.95 8.63
C THR A 143 16.73 -3.98 9.76
N LEU A 144 17.25 -5.18 9.52
CA LEU A 144 17.37 -6.24 10.55
C LEU A 144 18.31 -5.84 11.70
N ALA A 145 19.34 -5.03 11.42
CA ALA A 145 20.26 -4.50 12.42
C ALA A 145 19.66 -3.38 13.27
N SER A 146 18.66 -2.65 12.76
CA SER A 146 18.07 -1.54 13.48
C SER A 146 17.41 -2.00 14.78
N LYS A 147 17.66 -1.26 15.87
CA LYS A 147 17.15 -1.60 17.22
C LYS A 147 15.65 -1.90 17.22
N ARG A 148 14.86 -1.05 16.54
CA ARG A 148 13.39 -1.16 16.47
C ARG A 148 12.92 -2.52 15.93
N TYR A 149 13.47 -2.96 14.79
CA TYR A 149 13.03 -4.21 14.15
C TYR A 149 13.70 -5.43 14.76
N ARG A 150 14.96 -5.32 15.16
CA ARG A 150 15.69 -6.39 15.85
C ARG A 150 14.99 -6.83 17.13
N GLU A 151 14.63 -5.89 18.00
CA GLU A 151 13.93 -6.21 19.25
C GLU A 151 12.59 -6.89 18.98
N ARG A 152 11.82 -6.37 18.04
CA ARG A 152 10.49 -6.91 17.71
C ARG A 152 10.56 -8.31 17.09
N LEU A 153 11.37 -8.50 16.06
CA LEU A 153 11.49 -9.79 15.37
C LEU A 153 12.18 -10.85 16.22
N SER A 154 13.18 -10.46 17.04
CA SER A 154 13.86 -11.41 17.91
C SER A 154 13.05 -11.82 19.14
N ALA A 155 11.98 -11.10 19.47
CA ALA A 155 11.03 -11.47 20.51
C ALA A 155 10.04 -12.55 20.06
N ASP A 156 9.83 -12.71 18.74
CA ASP A 156 9.02 -13.78 18.18
C ASP A 156 9.91 -14.98 17.81
N PRO A 157 9.67 -16.18 18.38
CA PRO A 157 10.55 -17.33 18.16
C PRO A 157 10.63 -17.79 16.70
N ALA A 158 9.51 -17.72 15.95
CA ALA A 158 9.45 -18.14 14.56
C ALA A 158 10.16 -17.13 13.64
N ALA A 159 9.92 -15.83 13.81
CA ALA A 159 10.61 -14.77 13.09
C ALA A 159 12.10 -14.74 13.43
N SER A 160 12.44 -14.93 14.71
CA SER A 160 13.85 -14.99 15.16
C SER A 160 14.63 -16.11 14.48
N LYS A 161 14.02 -17.29 14.31
CA LYS A 161 14.64 -18.45 13.63
C LYS A 161 14.98 -18.16 12.16
N VAL A 162 14.18 -17.33 11.49
CA VAL A 162 14.33 -17.03 10.07
C VAL A 162 15.27 -15.85 9.85
N PHE A 163 15.08 -14.75 10.58
CA PHE A 163 15.77 -13.49 10.30
C PHE A 163 17.05 -13.24 11.08
N PHE A 164 17.41 -14.16 11.99
CA PHE A 164 18.67 -14.09 12.74
C PHE A 164 19.39 -15.44 12.71
N LYS A 165 20.71 -15.40 12.79
CA LYS A 165 21.56 -16.58 12.97
C LYS A 165 21.44 -17.13 14.40
N LYS A 166 22.17 -18.20 14.70
CA LYS A 166 22.26 -18.72 16.07
C LYS A 166 22.68 -17.61 17.05
N ASN A 167 22.16 -17.67 18.27
CA ASN A 167 22.39 -16.65 19.32
C ASN A 167 21.90 -15.21 18.94
N LYS A 168 20.94 -15.09 18.02
CA LYS A 168 20.39 -13.81 17.54
C LYS A 168 21.44 -12.89 16.89
N GLU A 169 22.49 -13.50 16.31
CA GLU A 169 23.45 -12.79 15.48
C GLU A 169 22.78 -12.29 14.20
N ILE A 170 23.15 -11.08 13.75
CA ILE A 170 22.57 -10.41 12.60
C ILE A 170 23.21 -10.92 11.31
N TYR A 171 22.42 -11.09 10.26
CA TYR A 171 22.93 -11.30 8.91
C TYR A 171 23.57 -10.02 8.36
N SER A 172 24.70 -10.17 7.69
CA SER A 172 25.36 -9.10 6.93
C SER A 172 24.87 -9.06 5.48
N ALA A 173 25.01 -7.90 4.83
CA ALA A 173 24.82 -7.81 3.39
C ALA A 173 25.82 -8.76 2.67
N GLY A 174 25.36 -9.41 1.61
CA GLY A 174 26.13 -10.41 0.88
C GLY A 174 25.95 -11.85 1.38
N GLU A 175 25.44 -12.08 2.57
CA GLU A 175 25.10 -13.43 3.07
C GLU A 175 23.80 -13.93 2.41
N ILE A 176 23.57 -15.24 2.46
CA ILE A 176 22.38 -15.87 1.86
C ILE A 176 21.31 -16.09 2.94
N LEU A 177 20.10 -15.65 2.68
CA LEU A 177 18.93 -15.93 3.50
C LEU A 177 18.08 -17.02 2.85
N VAL A 178 17.97 -18.17 3.53
CA VAL A 178 17.13 -19.30 3.14
C VAL A 178 15.88 -19.34 4.01
N GLN A 179 14.70 -19.51 3.40
CA GLN A 179 13.39 -19.46 4.06
C GLN A 179 12.62 -20.77 3.85
N LYS A 180 13.08 -21.85 4.47
CA LYS A 180 12.54 -23.21 4.25
C LYS A 180 11.06 -23.35 4.58
N ASP A 181 10.59 -22.70 5.66
CA ASP A 181 9.19 -22.75 6.06
C ASP A 181 8.32 -21.96 5.04
N LEU A 182 8.83 -20.86 4.47
CA LEU A 182 8.15 -20.12 3.40
C LEU A 182 8.15 -20.92 2.08
N ALA A 183 9.23 -21.62 1.77
CA ALA A 183 9.30 -22.55 0.62
C ALA A 183 8.24 -23.65 0.72
N TRP A 184 8.06 -24.22 1.93
CA TRP A 184 6.97 -25.18 2.18
C TRP A 184 5.60 -24.56 1.91
N THR A 185 5.34 -23.35 2.41
CA THR A 185 4.08 -22.63 2.18
C THR A 185 3.82 -22.42 0.69
N LEU A 186 4.81 -21.92 -0.05
CA LEU A 186 4.70 -21.69 -1.50
C LEU A 186 4.46 -23.00 -2.27
N LYS A 187 5.09 -24.11 -1.86
CA LYS A 187 4.83 -25.46 -2.43
C LYS A 187 3.42 -25.94 -2.15
N GLN A 188 2.90 -25.73 -0.93
CA GLN A 188 1.51 -26.07 -0.62
C GLN A 188 0.54 -25.28 -1.50
N LEU A 189 0.82 -23.99 -1.73
CA LEU A 189 0.02 -23.15 -2.65
C LEU A 189 0.11 -23.64 -4.09
N SER A 190 1.30 -24.03 -4.56
CA SER A 190 1.51 -24.55 -5.92
C SER A 190 0.74 -25.85 -6.17
N GLN A 191 0.75 -26.76 -5.20
CA GLN A 191 0.17 -28.09 -5.34
C GLN A 191 -1.34 -28.15 -5.08
N ASN A 192 -1.84 -27.32 -4.16
CA ASN A 192 -3.20 -27.41 -3.62
C ASN A 192 -4.01 -26.11 -3.85
N GLY A 193 -3.47 -25.16 -4.63
CA GLY A 193 -4.15 -23.89 -4.88
C GLY A 193 -4.31 -23.00 -3.63
N PRO A 194 -5.12 -21.93 -3.73
CA PRO A 194 -5.39 -21.03 -2.60
C PRO A 194 -6.13 -21.72 -1.46
N GLU A 195 -6.78 -22.85 -1.70
CA GLU A 195 -7.46 -23.66 -0.67
C GLU A 195 -6.50 -24.09 0.44
N ALA A 196 -5.22 -24.33 0.10
CA ALA A 196 -4.19 -24.62 1.11
C ALA A 196 -4.10 -23.51 2.18
N PHE A 197 -4.28 -22.24 1.76
CA PHE A 197 -4.21 -21.06 2.62
C PHE A 197 -5.51 -20.79 3.38
N TYR A 198 -6.67 -20.96 2.73
CA TYR A 198 -7.96 -20.52 3.28
C TYR A 198 -8.75 -21.62 3.98
N SER A 199 -8.42 -22.90 3.74
CA SER A 199 -9.11 -24.04 4.37
C SER A 199 -8.22 -25.24 4.69
N GLY A 200 -7.01 -25.29 4.09
CA GLY A 200 -6.09 -26.40 4.24
C GLY A 200 -5.13 -26.29 5.43
N ASP A 201 -3.92 -26.81 5.27
CA ASP A 201 -2.98 -26.92 6.37
C ASP A 201 -2.38 -25.57 6.81
N ILE A 202 -2.21 -24.62 5.87
CA ILE A 202 -1.78 -23.26 6.21
C ILE A 202 -2.84 -22.56 7.08
N ALA A 203 -4.13 -22.69 6.72
CA ALA A 203 -5.24 -22.15 7.52
C ALA A 203 -5.23 -22.69 8.96
N LYS A 204 -5.01 -24.00 9.13
CA LYS A 204 -4.94 -24.65 10.45
C LYS A 204 -3.79 -24.09 11.29
N LEU A 205 -2.62 -23.82 10.66
CA LEU A 205 -1.47 -23.23 11.36
C LEU A 205 -1.76 -21.77 11.77
N ILE A 206 -2.42 -20.99 10.92
CA ILE A 206 -2.84 -19.61 11.25
C ILE A 206 -3.77 -19.64 12.45
N VAL A 207 -4.86 -20.42 12.39
CA VAL A 207 -5.87 -20.50 13.47
C VAL A 207 -5.25 -20.96 14.79
N LYS A 208 -4.40 -21.99 14.74
CA LYS A 208 -3.67 -22.47 15.93
C LYS A 208 -2.83 -21.37 16.59
N GLU A 209 -2.17 -20.54 15.81
CA GLU A 209 -1.39 -19.43 16.35
C GLU A 209 -2.28 -18.32 16.90
N MET A 210 -3.41 -18.02 16.26
CA MET A 210 -4.40 -17.07 16.77
C MET A 210 -4.96 -17.52 18.12
N GLU A 211 -5.40 -18.77 18.25
CA GLU A 211 -5.90 -19.34 19.50
C GLU A 211 -4.88 -19.30 20.63
N ARG A 212 -3.61 -19.61 20.29
CA ARG A 212 -2.53 -19.65 21.27
C ARG A 212 -2.15 -18.28 21.82
N ASN A 213 -2.20 -17.24 21.00
CA ASN A 213 -1.66 -15.92 21.32
C ASN A 213 -2.71 -14.79 21.24
N GLY A 214 -4.00 -15.14 21.33
CA GLY A 214 -5.11 -14.19 21.51
C GLY A 214 -5.45 -13.37 20.27
N GLY A 215 -5.24 -13.91 19.06
CA GLY A 215 -5.73 -13.32 17.81
C GLY A 215 -7.20 -13.67 17.55
N LEU A 216 -7.82 -13.04 16.56
CA LEU A 216 -9.26 -13.19 16.27
C LEU A 216 -9.55 -13.99 15.01
N ILE A 217 -8.59 -14.20 14.11
CA ILE A 217 -8.83 -14.89 12.83
C ILE A 217 -9.18 -16.35 13.07
N THR A 218 -10.36 -16.75 12.63
CA THR A 218 -10.87 -18.13 12.69
C THR A 218 -10.77 -18.82 11.34
N LEU A 219 -10.96 -20.16 11.32
CA LEU A 219 -11.04 -20.91 10.07
C LEU A 219 -12.22 -20.43 9.20
N GLN A 220 -13.32 -19.96 9.83
CA GLN A 220 -14.47 -19.47 9.09
C GLN A 220 -14.17 -18.10 8.46
N ASP A 221 -13.41 -17.23 9.12
CA ASP A 221 -12.98 -15.95 8.54
C ASP A 221 -12.10 -16.16 7.31
N LEU A 222 -11.16 -17.11 7.38
CA LEU A 222 -10.33 -17.49 6.24
C LEU A 222 -11.18 -18.04 5.09
N LYS A 223 -12.07 -19.01 5.33
CA LYS A 223 -12.95 -19.57 4.32
C LYS A 223 -13.89 -18.56 3.65
N ASN A 224 -14.32 -17.56 4.40
CA ASN A 224 -15.24 -16.53 3.93
C ASN A 224 -14.52 -15.37 3.23
N TYR A 225 -13.18 -15.37 3.22
CA TYR A 225 -12.46 -14.30 2.54
C TYR A 225 -12.73 -14.34 1.03
N ASN A 226 -13.04 -13.19 0.48
CA ASN A 226 -13.27 -12.98 -0.95
C ASN A 226 -12.62 -11.70 -1.45
N VAL A 227 -12.08 -11.79 -2.65
CA VAL A 227 -11.59 -10.65 -3.44
C VAL A 227 -12.80 -9.88 -3.99
N ALA A 228 -12.69 -8.56 -4.11
CA ALA A 228 -13.69 -7.75 -4.80
C ALA A 228 -13.11 -7.17 -6.09
N GLU A 229 -13.79 -7.38 -7.22
CA GLU A 229 -13.56 -6.57 -8.42
C GLU A 229 -14.38 -5.29 -8.31
N ARG A 230 -13.73 -4.15 -8.51
CA ARG A 230 -14.35 -2.84 -8.42
C ARG A 230 -14.22 -2.09 -9.74
N GLN A 231 -15.17 -1.20 -10.01
CA GLN A 231 -15.01 -0.23 -11.09
C GLN A 231 -13.92 0.77 -10.70
N PRO A 232 -12.82 0.90 -11.48
CA PRO A 232 -11.78 1.89 -11.18
C PRO A 232 -12.34 3.31 -11.12
N LEU A 233 -11.71 4.18 -10.34
CA LEU A 233 -11.97 5.61 -10.42
C LEU A 233 -11.27 6.19 -11.65
N GLU A 234 -12.01 7.00 -12.40
CA GLU A 234 -11.50 7.71 -13.56
C GLU A 234 -11.59 9.22 -13.36
N GLY A 235 -10.53 9.91 -13.71
CA GLY A 235 -10.45 11.37 -13.74
C GLY A 235 -9.72 11.86 -14.97
N SER A 236 -9.66 13.16 -15.14
CA SER A 236 -8.89 13.80 -16.22
C SER A 236 -8.10 14.97 -15.68
N TYR A 237 -6.90 15.20 -16.23
CA TYR A 237 -6.04 16.32 -15.89
C TYR A 237 -5.32 16.81 -17.15
N LYS A 238 -5.63 18.04 -17.61
CA LYS A 238 -4.97 18.70 -18.76
C LYS A 238 -4.71 17.75 -19.97
N GLY A 239 -5.73 16.98 -20.36
CA GLY A 239 -5.67 16.05 -21.51
C GLY A 239 -5.20 14.62 -21.17
N TYR A 240 -4.77 14.35 -19.96
CA TYR A 240 -4.46 13.00 -19.49
C TYR A 240 -5.69 12.35 -18.86
N LYS A 241 -5.92 11.05 -19.10
CA LYS A 241 -6.89 10.24 -18.34
C LYS A 241 -6.15 9.58 -17.19
N VAL A 242 -6.67 9.70 -15.98
CA VAL A 242 -6.10 9.12 -14.75
C VAL A 242 -7.04 8.02 -14.28
N VAL A 243 -6.51 6.82 -14.11
CA VAL A 243 -7.24 5.65 -13.60
C VAL A 243 -6.55 5.15 -12.34
N SER A 244 -7.30 5.05 -11.24
CA SER A 244 -6.73 4.65 -9.95
C SER A 244 -7.73 3.87 -9.10
N MET A 245 -7.29 3.43 -7.91
CA MET A 245 -8.05 2.56 -7.03
C MET A 245 -9.22 3.30 -6.34
N PRO A 246 -10.44 2.74 -6.37
CA PRO A 246 -11.57 3.26 -5.60
C PRO A 246 -11.50 2.87 -4.11
N PRO A 247 -12.40 3.37 -3.23
CA PRO A 247 -12.57 2.86 -1.87
C PRO A 247 -12.83 1.32 -1.86
N SER A 248 -12.25 0.57 -0.98
CA SER A 248 -11.63 0.85 0.36
C SER A 248 -10.25 1.55 0.35
N SER A 249 -9.73 2.04 -0.79
CA SER A 249 -8.60 2.98 -0.74
C SER A 249 -9.05 4.42 -0.93
N SER A 250 -8.48 5.33 -0.15
CA SER A 250 -8.63 6.77 -0.35
C SER A 250 -7.75 7.31 -1.48
N GLY A 251 -6.77 6.51 -1.93
CA GLY A 251 -5.70 6.95 -2.81
C GLY A 251 -6.19 7.53 -4.13
N GLY A 252 -6.98 6.78 -4.88
CA GLY A 252 -7.50 7.26 -6.17
C GLY A 252 -8.46 8.44 -6.03
N THR A 253 -9.30 8.44 -4.97
CA THR A 253 -10.22 9.55 -4.69
C THR A 253 -9.47 10.85 -4.52
N HIS A 254 -8.45 10.87 -3.64
CA HIS A 254 -7.73 12.11 -3.35
C HIS A 254 -6.71 12.48 -4.43
N LEU A 255 -6.14 11.52 -5.14
CA LEU A 255 -5.33 11.82 -6.32
C LEU A 255 -6.14 12.61 -7.34
N ILE A 256 -7.34 12.12 -7.71
CA ILE A 256 -8.22 12.80 -8.68
C ILE A 256 -8.74 14.12 -8.12
N GLN A 257 -9.12 14.18 -6.84
CA GLN A 257 -9.55 15.41 -6.18
C GLN A 257 -8.47 16.49 -6.25
N MET A 258 -7.23 16.16 -5.86
CA MET A 258 -6.12 17.11 -5.88
C MET A 258 -5.74 17.53 -7.29
N LEU A 259 -5.71 16.62 -8.26
CA LEU A 259 -5.49 16.96 -9.67
C LEU A 259 -6.59 17.90 -10.20
N ASN A 260 -7.85 17.66 -9.87
CA ASN A 260 -8.94 18.55 -10.24
C ASN A 260 -8.80 19.96 -9.63
N MET A 261 -8.32 20.07 -8.40
CA MET A 261 -8.02 21.36 -7.77
C MET A 261 -6.86 22.07 -8.47
N LEU A 262 -5.79 21.35 -8.79
CA LEU A 262 -4.58 21.89 -9.40
C LEU A 262 -4.75 22.32 -10.86
N GLU A 263 -5.84 21.91 -11.54
CA GLU A 263 -6.12 22.36 -12.91
C GLU A 263 -6.30 23.89 -13.05
N ASP A 264 -6.76 24.54 -12.00
CA ASP A 264 -6.99 25.99 -11.99
C ASP A 264 -5.71 26.80 -11.73
N PHE A 265 -4.58 26.13 -11.38
CA PHE A 265 -3.31 26.80 -11.08
C PHE A 265 -2.27 26.60 -12.17
N PRO A 266 -1.42 27.60 -12.48
CA PRO A 266 -0.37 27.51 -13.49
C PRO A 266 0.89 26.82 -12.94
N ILE A 267 0.78 25.55 -12.55
CA ILE A 267 1.85 24.76 -11.88
C ILE A 267 3.14 24.75 -12.68
N LYS A 268 3.04 24.66 -14.03
CA LYS A 268 4.20 24.67 -14.92
C LYS A 268 4.98 26.00 -14.81
N GLU A 269 4.27 27.12 -14.84
CA GLU A 269 4.81 28.47 -14.79
C GLU A 269 5.35 28.83 -13.40
N MET A 270 4.73 28.33 -12.35
CA MET A 270 5.22 28.46 -10.97
C MET A 270 6.58 27.78 -10.78
N GLY A 271 6.84 26.71 -11.54
CA GLY A 271 8.11 25.97 -11.53
C GLY A 271 8.24 24.92 -10.43
N PHE A 272 9.03 23.90 -10.73
CA PHE A 272 9.30 22.81 -9.78
C PHE A 272 10.02 23.31 -8.54
N GLY A 273 9.49 23.00 -7.36
CA GLY A 273 10.13 23.29 -6.07
C GLY A 273 10.20 24.76 -5.69
N SER A 274 9.47 25.64 -6.38
CA SER A 274 9.29 27.03 -5.95
C SER A 274 8.42 27.10 -4.69
N ALA A 275 8.54 28.19 -3.91
CA ALA A 275 7.69 28.42 -2.74
C ALA A 275 6.21 28.45 -3.11
N ASP A 276 5.86 29.09 -4.24
CA ASP A 276 4.47 29.16 -4.73
C ASP A 276 3.90 27.78 -5.04
N THR A 277 4.65 26.93 -5.76
CA THR A 277 4.22 25.55 -6.06
C THR A 277 4.05 24.76 -4.77
N ILE A 278 4.98 24.83 -3.83
CA ILE A 278 4.92 24.11 -2.55
C ILE A 278 3.72 24.59 -1.73
N HIS A 279 3.48 25.92 -1.68
CA HIS A 279 2.33 26.52 -0.99
C HIS A 279 1.01 25.97 -1.53
N ILE A 280 0.79 26.03 -2.85
CA ILE A 280 -0.44 25.52 -3.47
C ILE A 280 -0.61 24.02 -3.26
N LEU A 281 0.45 23.22 -3.40
CA LEU A 281 0.40 21.80 -3.12
C LEU A 281 0.00 21.53 -1.66
N ALA A 282 0.56 22.27 -0.70
CA ALA A 282 0.22 22.12 0.71
C ALA A 282 -1.25 22.46 0.99
N GLU A 283 -1.77 23.56 0.42
CA GLU A 283 -3.18 23.97 0.56
C GLU A 283 -4.15 22.92 -0.04
N VAL A 284 -3.83 22.38 -1.21
CA VAL A 284 -4.61 21.34 -1.86
C VAL A 284 -4.58 20.03 -1.05
N MET A 285 -3.40 19.64 -0.57
CA MET A 285 -3.23 18.44 0.26
C MET A 285 -4.01 18.56 1.58
N LYS A 286 -3.96 19.70 2.28
CA LYS A 286 -4.73 19.93 3.51
C LYS A 286 -6.21 19.64 3.33
N ARG A 287 -6.82 20.16 2.28
CA ARG A 287 -8.26 19.98 1.99
C ARG A 287 -8.61 18.54 1.65
N ALA A 288 -7.77 17.88 0.86
CA ALA A 288 -7.98 16.47 0.51
C ALA A 288 -7.89 15.55 1.76
N TYR A 289 -6.91 15.77 2.64
CA TYR A 289 -6.78 14.98 3.86
C TYR A 289 -7.84 15.30 4.91
N ALA A 290 -8.34 16.53 4.96
CA ALA A 290 -9.50 16.87 5.77
C ALA A 290 -10.74 16.06 5.32
N ASP A 291 -11.03 16.02 4.02
CA ASP A 291 -12.11 15.21 3.47
C ASP A 291 -11.91 13.71 3.72
N ARG A 292 -10.67 13.22 3.62
CA ARG A 292 -10.31 11.83 3.92
C ARG A 292 -10.77 11.43 5.32
N SER A 293 -10.49 12.27 6.29
CA SER A 293 -10.77 11.99 7.70
C SER A 293 -12.25 11.75 7.98
N LYS A 294 -13.13 12.38 7.21
CA LYS A 294 -14.58 12.38 7.45
C LYS A 294 -15.36 11.41 6.54
N TYR A 295 -14.97 11.33 5.27
CA TYR A 295 -15.84 10.76 4.23
C TYR A 295 -15.38 9.42 3.70
N LEU A 296 -14.16 8.95 4.05
CA LEU A 296 -13.58 7.74 3.48
C LEU A 296 -13.64 6.54 4.43
N GLY A 297 -13.96 5.39 3.85
CA GLY A 297 -14.04 4.09 4.49
C GLY A 297 -14.28 3.01 3.44
N ASP A 298 -14.58 1.78 3.88
CA ASP A 298 -14.97 0.69 2.99
C ASP A 298 -16.32 0.99 2.33
N SER A 299 -16.34 1.05 0.98
CA SER A 299 -17.56 1.35 0.22
C SER A 299 -18.64 0.28 0.30
N ASP A 300 -18.32 -0.92 0.78
CA ASP A 300 -19.30 -1.98 1.02
C ASP A 300 -20.09 -1.75 2.33
N PHE A 301 -19.56 -0.90 3.24
CA PHE A 301 -20.13 -0.57 4.55
C PHE A 301 -20.55 0.89 4.69
N TYR A 302 -19.94 1.80 3.93
CA TYR A 302 -20.17 3.23 4.02
C TYR A 302 -20.28 3.87 2.64
N LYS A 303 -21.35 4.66 2.41
CA LYS A 303 -21.53 5.36 1.14
C LYS A 303 -20.58 6.55 1.00
N VAL A 304 -19.45 6.33 0.36
CA VAL A 304 -18.48 7.39 0.05
C VAL A 304 -19.08 8.36 -0.98
N PRO A 305 -19.05 9.70 -0.72
CA PRO A 305 -19.59 10.67 -1.66
C PRO A 305 -18.81 10.71 -2.99
N SER A 306 -19.47 10.41 -4.10
CA SER A 306 -18.86 10.47 -5.44
C SER A 306 -18.46 11.88 -5.88
N SER A 307 -19.04 12.91 -5.26
CA SER A 307 -18.72 14.31 -5.51
C SER A 307 -17.29 14.72 -5.14
N LEU A 308 -16.61 13.96 -4.28
CA LEU A 308 -15.22 14.19 -3.91
C LEU A 308 -14.27 14.27 -5.12
N THR A 309 -14.59 13.52 -6.19
CA THR A 309 -13.79 13.52 -7.43
C THR A 309 -14.34 14.44 -8.52
N SER A 310 -15.33 15.28 -8.21
CA SER A 310 -15.92 16.18 -9.19
C SER A 310 -15.14 17.50 -9.32
N LYS A 311 -14.96 17.98 -10.56
CA LYS A 311 -14.35 19.29 -10.84
C LYS A 311 -15.13 20.46 -10.22
N LYS A 312 -16.45 20.32 -10.07
CA LYS A 312 -17.27 21.34 -9.41
C LYS A 312 -16.93 21.46 -7.92
N TYR A 313 -16.73 20.35 -7.25
CA TYR A 313 -16.32 20.34 -5.84
C TYR A 313 -14.91 20.92 -5.66
N ALA A 314 -13.95 20.50 -6.52
CA ALA A 314 -12.61 21.05 -6.53
C ALA A 314 -12.58 22.57 -6.68
N LYS A 315 -13.38 23.13 -7.61
CA LYS A 315 -13.54 24.57 -7.76
C LYS A 315 -14.15 25.28 -6.54
N ALA A 316 -15.00 24.58 -5.79
CA ALA A 316 -15.52 25.14 -4.53
C ALA A 316 -14.42 25.25 -3.47
N LEU A 317 -13.60 24.19 -3.33
CA LEU A 317 -12.46 24.18 -2.40
C LEU A 317 -11.38 25.22 -2.77
N ASN A 318 -11.13 25.42 -4.07
CA ASN A 318 -10.14 26.40 -4.54
C ASN A 318 -10.46 27.85 -4.15
N LYS A 319 -11.75 28.19 -3.96
CA LYS A 319 -12.17 29.56 -3.52
C LYS A 319 -11.66 29.92 -2.13
N GLU A 320 -11.31 28.93 -1.33
CA GLU A 320 -10.79 29.09 0.03
C GLU A 320 -9.25 29.14 0.08
N ILE A 321 -8.56 28.98 -1.07
CA ILE A 321 -7.11 29.01 -1.16
C ILE A 321 -6.65 30.43 -1.47
N SER A 322 -5.86 31.02 -0.57
CA SER A 322 -5.10 32.25 -0.82
C SER A 322 -3.78 31.90 -1.49
N LEU A 323 -3.32 32.73 -2.44
CA LEU A 323 -2.00 32.61 -3.05
C LEU A 323 -0.88 33.19 -2.17
N ASP A 324 -1.22 34.10 -1.28
CA ASP A 324 -0.26 34.90 -0.51
C ASP A 324 -0.25 34.55 1.00
N GLN A 325 -1.18 33.70 1.44
CA GLN A 325 -1.32 33.38 2.86
C GLN A 325 -1.66 31.92 3.07
N VAL A 326 -0.99 31.28 4.02
CA VAL A 326 -1.31 29.91 4.44
C VAL A 326 -2.64 29.90 5.19
N THR A 327 -3.50 28.93 4.87
CA THR A 327 -4.69 28.62 5.67
C THR A 327 -4.29 27.72 6.83
N PRO A 328 -4.41 28.16 8.11
CA PRO A 328 -4.15 27.28 9.25
C PRO A 328 -4.99 25.99 9.18
N SER A 329 -4.39 24.85 9.51
CA SER A 329 -5.09 23.57 9.37
C SER A 329 -6.35 23.44 10.22
N ASN A 330 -6.42 24.15 11.34
CA ASN A 330 -7.62 24.21 12.20
C ASN A 330 -8.77 25.03 11.60
N GLU A 331 -8.51 25.85 10.57
CA GLU A 331 -9.52 26.59 9.81
C GLU A 331 -10.02 25.80 8.59
N VAL A 332 -9.29 24.75 8.20
CA VAL A 332 -9.70 23.85 7.10
C VAL A 332 -10.67 22.79 7.64
N SER A 333 -11.93 22.84 7.24
CA SER A 333 -12.95 21.83 7.60
C SER A 333 -12.89 20.63 6.64
N PRO A 334 -13.18 19.40 7.11
CA PRO A 334 -13.96 19.09 8.30
C PRO A 334 -13.15 18.74 9.57
N GLY A 335 -12.22 19.56 9.98
CA GLY A 335 -11.31 19.50 11.10
C GLY A 335 -11.66 18.74 12.39
N ASN A 336 -10.73 18.14 13.03
CA ASN A 336 -9.88 18.41 14.19
C ASN A 336 -8.99 17.20 14.60
N PRO A 337 -7.83 17.40 15.24
CA PRO A 337 -6.62 16.63 14.97
C PRO A 337 -6.01 15.79 16.10
N TYR A 338 -5.01 14.95 15.80
CA TYR A 338 -3.66 14.86 16.42
C TYR A 338 -2.83 13.67 15.88
N PRO A 339 -1.44 13.69 16.00
CA PRO A 339 -0.52 13.10 15.01
C PRO A 339 0.33 11.88 15.43
N TYR A 340 1.01 11.27 14.50
CA TYR A 340 2.38 10.73 14.35
C TYR A 340 2.56 9.30 13.81
N GLU A 341 3.63 9.14 13.08
CA GLU A 341 4.08 8.47 11.89
C GLU A 341 4.71 7.10 12.03
N SER A 342 4.72 6.29 10.93
CA SER A 342 5.87 5.74 10.18
C SER A 342 5.46 4.67 9.18
N PRO A 343 6.02 4.64 7.93
CA PRO A 343 5.47 3.89 6.81
C PRO A 343 6.24 2.63 6.46
N ASP A 344 5.55 1.59 5.89
CA ASP A 344 6.16 0.68 4.93
C ASP A 344 5.14 -0.15 4.13
N THR A 345 5.22 0.01 2.82
CA THR A 345 4.41 -0.66 1.79
C THR A 345 5.34 -1.01 0.65
N THR A 346 4.96 -1.86 -0.29
CA THR A 346 5.70 -2.02 -1.54
C THR A 346 4.80 -1.83 -2.75
N HIS A 347 5.37 -1.28 -3.80
CA HIS A 347 4.73 -1.10 -5.09
C HIS A 347 5.56 -1.72 -6.21
N PHE A 348 4.89 -2.26 -7.23
CA PHE A 348 5.52 -2.67 -8.48
C PHE A 348 4.59 -2.42 -9.67
N SER A 349 5.21 -2.22 -10.84
CA SER A 349 4.55 -1.92 -12.11
C SER A 349 5.04 -2.85 -13.20
N VAL A 350 4.13 -3.28 -14.06
CA VAL A 350 4.42 -4.14 -15.21
C VAL A 350 3.74 -3.61 -16.46
N MET A 351 4.45 -3.64 -17.58
CA MET A 351 3.88 -3.48 -18.93
C MET A 351 4.44 -4.58 -19.83
N ASP A 352 3.57 -5.25 -20.58
CA ASP A 352 4.00 -6.23 -21.59
C ASP A 352 4.17 -5.61 -22.98
N SER A 353 4.60 -6.43 -23.94
CA SER A 353 4.76 -6.01 -25.33
C SER A 353 3.43 -5.87 -26.09
N TYR A 354 2.34 -6.39 -25.55
CA TYR A 354 1.00 -6.31 -26.13
C TYR A 354 0.28 -5.01 -25.73
N GLY A 355 0.82 -4.27 -24.74
CA GLY A 355 0.27 -3.02 -24.24
C GLY A 355 -0.64 -3.18 -23.04
N ASN A 356 -0.69 -4.37 -22.41
CA ASN A 356 -1.33 -4.55 -21.12
C ASN A 356 -0.46 -3.95 -20.02
N ALA A 357 -1.10 -3.47 -18.96
CA ALA A 357 -0.42 -2.82 -17.85
C ALA A 357 -1.00 -3.24 -16.50
N VAL A 358 -0.12 -3.39 -15.51
CA VAL A 358 -0.50 -3.69 -14.11
C VAL A 358 0.23 -2.73 -13.18
N SER A 359 -0.54 -2.06 -12.34
CA SER A 359 -0.06 -1.26 -11.21
C SER A 359 -0.53 -1.92 -9.92
N ASN A 360 0.38 -2.37 -9.07
CA ASN A 360 0.07 -3.13 -7.86
C ASN A 360 0.75 -2.58 -6.63
N THR A 361 -0.04 -2.33 -5.59
CA THR A 361 0.46 -1.93 -4.27
C THR A 361 -0.10 -2.87 -3.21
N TYR A 362 0.77 -3.48 -2.40
CA TYR A 362 0.37 -4.40 -1.33
C TYR A 362 1.28 -4.27 -0.11
N THR A 363 0.81 -4.72 1.05
CA THR A 363 1.42 -4.36 2.32
C THR A 363 1.17 -5.39 3.42
N LEU A 364 1.90 -5.24 4.51
CA LEU A 364 1.62 -5.80 5.85
C LEU A 364 1.17 -4.70 6.83
N ASN A 365 0.90 -3.49 6.36
CA ASN A 365 0.79 -2.20 7.05
C ASN A 365 2.18 -1.66 7.44
N PHE A 366 2.75 -2.03 8.57
CA PHE A 366 4.13 -1.62 8.92
C PHE A 366 5.18 -2.59 8.38
N SER A 367 6.45 -2.12 8.32
CA SER A 367 7.58 -3.01 8.06
C SER A 367 7.52 -4.24 8.96
N TYR A 368 7.48 -5.42 8.34
CA TYR A 368 7.31 -6.72 8.98
C TYR A 368 5.96 -6.91 9.72
N GLY A 369 4.93 -6.12 9.38
CA GLY A 369 3.60 -6.19 9.97
C GLY A 369 3.60 -6.07 11.49
N SER A 370 2.88 -6.94 12.17
CA SER A 370 2.87 -7.05 13.64
C SER A 370 4.24 -7.50 14.23
N GLY A 371 5.17 -7.98 13.37
CA GLY A 371 6.42 -8.64 13.78
C GLY A 371 6.22 -10.08 14.23
N LYS A 372 5.02 -10.61 14.09
CA LYS A 372 4.67 -12.01 14.41
C LYS A 372 4.71 -12.87 13.15
N MET A 373 5.29 -14.05 13.28
CA MET A 373 5.35 -15.04 12.22
C MET A 373 4.51 -16.25 12.59
N ILE A 374 3.70 -16.75 11.65
CA ILE A 374 2.95 -17.98 11.85
C ILE A 374 3.93 -19.16 11.81
N PRO A 375 4.10 -19.90 12.94
CA PRO A 375 5.09 -20.96 13.03
C PRO A 375 4.87 -22.07 11.98
N GLY A 376 5.97 -22.50 11.35
CA GLY A 376 5.96 -23.54 10.32
C GLY A 376 5.59 -23.04 8.90
N THR A 377 5.13 -21.80 8.77
CA THR A 377 4.78 -21.22 7.45
C THR A 377 5.84 -20.26 6.91
N GLY A 378 6.73 -19.74 7.74
CA GLY A 378 7.68 -18.68 7.38
C GLY A 378 7.03 -17.34 7.03
N MET A 379 5.74 -17.19 7.29
CA MET A 379 4.90 -16.08 6.87
C MET A 379 4.70 -15.08 8.01
N LEU A 380 5.10 -13.82 7.80
CA LEU A 380 4.75 -12.72 8.69
C LEU A 380 3.26 -12.38 8.52
N ILE A 381 2.61 -12.01 9.63
CA ILE A 381 1.21 -11.57 9.63
C ILE A 381 1.11 -10.05 9.74
N ASN A 382 0.17 -9.47 9.01
CA ASN A 382 -0.09 -8.04 8.96
C ASN A 382 -0.52 -7.47 10.31
N ASN A 383 -0.52 -6.14 10.42
CA ASN A 383 -1.15 -5.38 11.49
C ASN A 383 -2.10 -4.31 10.93
N GLU A 384 -2.87 -4.72 9.94
CA GLU A 384 -3.68 -3.85 9.10
C GLU A 384 -4.91 -3.28 9.82
N MET A 385 -5.34 -3.91 10.93
CA MET A 385 -6.45 -3.42 11.76
C MET A 385 -6.17 -2.04 12.38
N ASP A 386 -4.89 -1.64 12.50
CA ASP A 386 -4.49 -0.28 12.94
C ASP A 386 -4.95 0.83 11.98
N ASP A 387 -5.22 0.50 10.72
CA ASP A 387 -5.72 1.45 9.72
C ASP A 387 -7.20 1.84 9.92
N PHE A 388 -7.92 1.14 10.79
CA PHE A 388 -9.25 1.57 11.23
C PHE A 388 -9.19 2.77 12.18
N SER A 389 -10.31 3.49 12.28
CA SER A 389 -10.52 4.51 13.31
C SER A 389 -10.94 3.84 14.62
N SER A 390 -9.97 3.56 15.49
CA SER A 390 -10.23 2.94 16.80
C SER A 390 -11.04 3.83 17.73
N LYS A 391 -10.85 5.15 17.63
CA LYS A 391 -11.61 6.19 18.37
C LYS A 391 -11.70 7.44 17.48
N PRO A 392 -12.89 8.03 17.22
CA PRO A 392 -13.01 9.26 16.45
C PRO A 392 -12.10 10.37 16.97
N GLY A 393 -11.38 11.04 16.07
CA GLY A 393 -10.42 12.10 16.43
C GLY A 393 -9.10 11.60 17.01
N THR A 394 -8.91 10.29 17.17
CA THR A 394 -7.61 9.71 17.56
C THR A 394 -6.88 9.21 16.29
N PRO A 395 -5.61 9.59 16.10
CA PRO A 395 -4.84 9.17 14.94
C PRO A 395 -4.44 7.70 15.03
N ASN A 396 -4.39 7.02 13.87
CA ASN A 396 -3.82 5.69 13.73
C ASN A 396 -2.29 5.73 13.73
N GLY A 397 -1.63 4.60 13.46
CA GLY A 397 -0.18 4.51 13.40
C GLY A 397 0.50 5.39 12.33
N TYR A 398 -0.25 5.88 11.35
CA TYR A 398 0.22 6.83 10.33
C TYR A 398 -0.11 8.30 10.66
N GLY A 399 -0.67 8.57 11.82
CA GLY A 399 -1.12 9.91 12.19
C GLY A 399 -2.38 10.35 11.44
N LEU A 400 -3.04 9.44 10.72
CA LEU A 400 -4.26 9.73 10.00
C LEU A 400 -5.46 9.71 10.92
N LEU A 401 -6.26 10.75 10.83
CA LEU A 401 -7.54 10.83 11.48
C LEU A 401 -8.60 10.09 10.70
N GLY A 402 -9.59 9.57 11.40
CA GLY A 402 -10.75 8.94 10.81
C GLY A 402 -12.00 9.18 11.65
N SER A 403 -13.13 8.84 11.05
CA SER A 403 -14.47 8.97 11.62
C SER A 403 -15.14 7.61 11.72
N GLU A 404 -16.43 7.60 12.04
CA GLU A 404 -17.28 6.41 12.04
C GLU A 404 -17.33 5.71 10.67
N ALA A 405 -17.09 6.44 9.56
CA ALA A 405 -16.99 5.85 8.24
C ALA A 405 -15.94 4.73 8.17
N ASN A 406 -14.84 4.87 8.92
CA ASN A 406 -13.76 3.90 9.01
C ASN A 406 -13.67 3.22 10.39
N ALA A 407 -14.76 3.15 11.16
CA ALA A 407 -14.80 2.42 12.43
C ALA A 407 -14.62 0.91 12.22
N ILE A 408 -14.07 0.22 13.24
CA ILE A 408 -13.88 -1.23 13.20
C ILE A 408 -15.26 -1.91 13.20
N GLU A 409 -15.43 -2.84 12.26
CA GLU A 409 -16.60 -3.70 12.15
C GLU A 409 -16.18 -5.04 11.53
N GLY A 410 -16.74 -6.15 11.98
CA GLY A 410 -16.41 -7.48 11.45
C GLY A 410 -16.65 -7.58 9.93
N ASN A 411 -15.74 -8.22 9.21
CA ASN A 411 -15.71 -8.38 7.75
C ASN A 411 -15.47 -7.11 6.92
N LYS A 412 -15.35 -5.94 7.53
CA LYS A 412 -15.04 -4.68 6.90
C LYS A 412 -13.55 -4.56 6.55
N ARG A 413 -13.23 -3.85 5.47
CA ARG A 413 -11.86 -3.53 5.09
C ARG A 413 -11.41 -2.21 5.72
N PRO A 414 -10.21 -2.15 6.33
CA PRO A 414 -9.66 -0.89 6.82
C PRO A 414 -9.32 0.06 5.67
N LEU A 415 -9.56 1.35 5.87
CA LEU A 415 -9.27 2.38 4.88
C LEU A 415 -7.78 2.44 4.57
N SER A 416 -7.43 2.35 3.29
CA SER A 416 -6.05 2.42 2.79
C SER A 416 -5.71 3.79 2.18
N SER A 417 -4.39 4.06 2.05
CA SER A 417 -3.83 5.14 1.24
C SER A 417 -3.10 4.63 -0.02
N MET A 418 -3.10 3.33 -0.29
CA MET A 418 -2.44 2.74 -1.46
C MET A 418 -3.07 3.26 -2.76
N THR A 419 -2.24 3.73 -3.68
CA THR A 419 -2.66 4.46 -4.88
C THR A 419 -2.03 3.85 -6.14
N PRO A 420 -2.30 2.56 -6.46
CA PRO A 420 -1.88 2.03 -7.75
C PRO A 420 -2.61 2.79 -8.86
N THR A 421 -1.84 3.31 -9.83
CA THR A 421 -2.36 4.27 -10.82
C THR A 421 -1.82 3.96 -12.21
N ILE A 422 -2.67 4.12 -13.21
CA ILE A 422 -2.33 4.14 -14.64
C ILE A 422 -2.79 5.48 -15.22
N ILE A 423 -1.87 6.22 -15.84
CA ILE A 423 -2.19 7.44 -16.59
C ILE A 423 -2.12 7.12 -18.08
N PHE A 424 -3.13 7.59 -18.81
CA PHE A 424 -3.22 7.44 -20.25
C PHE A 424 -3.01 8.79 -20.93
N LYS A 425 -2.31 8.75 -22.07
CA LYS A 425 -2.19 9.83 -23.01
C LYS A 425 -2.50 9.27 -24.40
N ASP A 426 -3.33 9.98 -25.17
CA ASP A 426 -3.74 9.54 -26.50
C ASP A 426 -4.28 8.08 -26.52
N GLN A 427 -5.10 7.74 -25.52
CA GLN A 427 -5.72 6.42 -25.31
C GLN A 427 -4.73 5.25 -25.09
N LYS A 428 -3.48 5.54 -24.77
CA LYS A 428 -2.46 4.52 -24.46
C LYS A 428 -1.94 4.69 -23.05
N PRO A 429 -1.62 3.60 -22.33
CA PRO A 429 -0.91 3.72 -21.07
C PRO A 429 0.38 4.52 -21.26
N TYR A 430 0.49 5.62 -20.53
CA TYR A 430 1.62 6.54 -20.58
C TYR A 430 2.52 6.38 -19.36
N MET A 431 1.90 6.19 -18.16
CA MET A 431 2.61 5.91 -16.93
C MET A 431 1.86 4.82 -16.17
N VAL A 432 2.62 3.88 -15.59
CA VAL A 432 2.13 2.84 -14.68
C VAL A 432 2.97 2.96 -13.41
N PHE A 433 2.37 3.39 -12.31
CA PHE A 433 3.13 3.74 -11.12
C PHE A 433 2.29 3.76 -9.85
N GLY A 434 2.97 3.83 -8.73
CA GLY A 434 2.46 3.99 -7.38
C GLY A 434 3.64 4.17 -6.43
N SER A 435 3.40 4.12 -5.13
CA SER A 435 4.44 4.33 -4.13
C SER A 435 4.20 3.50 -2.88
N PRO A 436 5.24 3.08 -2.17
CA PRO A 436 5.17 2.83 -0.73
C PRO A 436 5.10 4.15 0.04
N GLY A 437 4.71 4.11 1.34
CA GLY A 437 4.87 5.29 2.18
C GLY A 437 3.71 5.64 3.12
N GLY A 438 2.78 4.72 3.40
CA GLY A 438 1.64 4.98 4.29
C GLY A 438 0.83 6.19 3.83
N SER A 439 0.61 7.18 4.71
CA SER A 439 -0.10 8.41 4.36
C SER A 439 0.52 9.19 3.20
N ARG A 440 1.85 9.10 3.02
CA ARG A 440 2.59 9.82 1.96
C ARG A 440 2.42 9.23 0.56
N ILE A 441 1.84 8.04 0.42
CA ILE A 441 1.64 7.39 -0.89
C ILE A 441 0.92 8.32 -1.84
N ILE A 442 -0.20 8.91 -1.41
CA ILE A 442 -1.07 9.75 -2.25
C ILE A 442 -0.31 10.98 -2.76
N THR A 443 0.41 11.65 -1.87
CA THR A 443 1.17 12.88 -2.20
C THR A 443 2.41 12.59 -3.02
N THR A 444 3.04 11.42 -2.85
CA THR A 444 4.14 10.97 -3.70
C THR A 444 3.65 10.68 -5.12
N VAL A 445 2.54 9.93 -5.26
CA VAL A 445 1.95 9.63 -6.57
C VAL A 445 1.53 10.92 -7.29
N LEU A 446 0.91 11.86 -6.58
CA LEU A 446 0.55 13.17 -7.11
C LEU A 446 1.77 13.91 -7.69
N GLN A 447 2.85 14.04 -6.89
CA GLN A 447 4.02 14.82 -7.29
C GLN A 447 4.80 14.17 -8.43
N VAL A 448 4.93 12.82 -8.44
CA VAL A 448 5.54 12.11 -9.58
C VAL A 448 4.72 12.34 -10.85
N ALA A 449 3.38 12.31 -10.77
CA ALA A 449 2.52 12.63 -11.91
C ALA A 449 2.73 14.06 -12.41
N LEU A 450 2.73 15.06 -11.52
CA LEU A 450 2.94 16.46 -11.87
C LEU A 450 4.35 16.71 -12.46
N ASN A 451 5.38 16.06 -11.90
CA ASN A 451 6.74 16.19 -12.41
C ASN A 451 6.84 15.77 -13.88
N VAL A 452 6.10 14.74 -14.29
CA VAL A 452 6.06 14.31 -15.70
C VAL A 452 5.11 15.18 -16.52
N MET A 453 3.88 15.46 -16.02
CA MET A 453 2.83 16.12 -16.81
C MET A 453 3.01 17.64 -16.92
N GLU A 454 3.51 18.30 -15.86
CA GLU A 454 3.66 19.76 -15.80
C GLU A 454 5.12 20.20 -16.01
N HIS A 455 6.05 19.54 -15.33
CA HIS A 455 7.47 19.93 -15.36
C HIS A 455 8.27 19.19 -16.45
N GLU A 456 7.61 18.39 -17.30
CA GLU A 456 8.18 17.69 -18.46
C GLU A 456 9.42 16.84 -18.12
N MET A 457 9.51 16.37 -16.87
CA MET A 457 10.60 15.50 -16.43
C MET A 457 10.47 14.11 -17.04
N ASN A 458 11.59 13.48 -17.38
CA ASN A 458 11.56 12.05 -17.63
C ASN A 458 11.27 11.28 -16.33
N ILE A 459 10.86 10.02 -16.45
CA ILE A 459 10.41 9.24 -15.29
C ILE A 459 11.50 9.08 -14.21
N ALA A 460 12.76 8.96 -14.61
CA ALA A 460 13.86 8.86 -13.64
C ALA A 460 14.04 10.16 -12.85
N GLN A 461 14.01 11.30 -13.52
CA GLN A 461 14.03 12.62 -12.87
C GLN A 461 12.83 12.77 -11.95
N ALA A 462 11.61 12.48 -12.42
CA ALA A 462 10.38 12.62 -11.67
C ALA A 462 10.39 11.82 -10.36
N VAL A 463 10.93 10.59 -10.39
CA VAL A 463 11.01 9.70 -9.21
C VAL A 463 12.12 10.12 -8.24
N HIS A 464 13.25 10.66 -8.74
CA HIS A 464 14.38 11.07 -7.89
C HIS A 464 14.28 12.50 -7.36
N SER A 465 13.37 13.32 -7.89
CA SER A 465 13.16 14.69 -7.41
C SER A 465 12.66 14.71 -5.97
N PRO A 466 13.09 15.69 -5.16
CA PRO A 466 12.64 15.82 -3.77
C PRO A 466 11.14 16.10 -3.71
N ARG A 467 10.50 15.56 -2.68
CA ARG A 467 9.07 15.64 -2.46
C ARG A 467 8.74 16.35 -1.16
N MET A 468 7.53 16.88 -1.12
CA MET A 468 6.94 17.46 0.07
C MET A 468 5.70 16.67 0.49
N HIS A 469 5.27 16.82 1.74
CA HIS A 469 4.07 16.20 2.25
C HIS A 469 3.37 17.08 3.28
N HIS A 470 2.07 17.19 3.14
CA HIS A 470 1.17 17.73 4.15
C HIS A 470 -0.06 16.82 4.23
N GLN A 471 -0.48 16.45 5.43
CA GLN A 471 -1.64 15.57 5.62
C GLN A 471 -2.74 16.21 6.46
N TRP A 472 -2.89 17.56 6.36
CA TRP A 472 -3.79 18.40 7.12
C TRP A 472 -3.35 18.49 8.59
N LEU A 473 -3.41 17.42 9.32
CA LEU A 473 -2.98 17.33 10.71
C LEU A 473 -2.02 16.15 10.91
N PRO A 474 -0.94 16.38 11.68
CA PRO A 474 -0.55 17.65 12.31
C PRO A 474 -0.29 18.75 11.27
N GLU A 475 -0.34 20.01 11.70
CA GLU A 475 0.03 21.16 10.87
C GLU A 475 1.56 21.22 10.66
N VAL A 476 2.04 20.35 9.81
CA VAL A 476 3.48 20.21 9.50
C VAL A 476 3.65 20.03 8.00
N LEU A 477 4.40 20.94 7.39
CA LEU A 477 4.93 20.78 6.05
C LEU A 477 6.26 20.01 6.13
N MET A 478 6.29 18.81 5.56
CA MET A 478 7.50 17.98 5.49
C MET A 478 8.16 18.15 4.14
N LEU A 479 9.44 18.45 4.12
CA LEU A 479 10.25 18.56 2.91
C LEU A 479 11.34 17.49 2.91
N GLU A 480 11.52 16.77 1.79
CA GLU A 480 12.72 15.96 1.56
C GLU A 480 13.95 16.87 1.34
N LYS A 481 15.14 16.38 1.64
CA LYS A 481 16.38 17.09 1.32
C LYS A 481 16.52 17.29 -0.20
N GLY A 482 16.87 18.48 -0.62
CA GLY A 482 17.10 18.79 -2.04
C GLY A 482 16.34 19.99 -2.56
N PHE A 483 15.44 20.59 -1.77
CA PHE A 483 14.89 21.91 -2.05
C PHE A 483 15.93 22.99 -1.79
N GLY A 484 15.80 24.15 -2.44
CA GLY A 484 16.69 25.28 -2.26
C GLY A 484 16.49 25.94 -0.87
N SER A 485 17.57 26.39 -0.26
CA SER A 485 17.51 27.08 1.04
C SER A 485 16.78 28.42 0.98
N ASP A 486 16.70 29.03 -0.19
CA ASP A 486 15.89 30.22 -0.47
C ASP A 486 14.39 29.88 -0.50
N THR A 487 14.03 28.74 -1.11
CA THR A 487 12.65 28.22 -1.07
C THR A 487 12.21 27.98 0.38
N GLU A 488 13.04 27.30 1.17
CA GLU A 488 12.73 27.03 2.59
C GLU A 488 12.46 28.34 3.37
N LYS A 489 13.30 29.35 3.18
CA LYS A 489 13.15 30.68 3.83
C LYS A 489 11.89 31.44 3.38
N LEU A 490 11.43 31.25 2.13
CA LEU A 490 10.21 31.88 1.65
C LEU A 490 8.94 31.21 2.19
N LEU A 491 9.05 29.97 2.65
CA LEU A 491 7.95 29.21 3.25
C LEU A 491 7.81 29.44 4.77
N GLU A 492 8.84 29.98 5.45
CA GLU A 492 8.83 30.43 6.85
C GLU A 492 8.12 31.79 7.02
#